data_9bc7b400986cca2a5054108db317af7a
#
_entry.id   9bc7b400986cca2a5054108db317af7a
#
_cell.length_a   1.000
_cell.length_b   1.000
_cell.length_c   1.000
_cell.angle_alpha   90.00
_cell.angle_beta   90.00
_cell.angle_gamma   90.00
#
_symmetry.space_group_name_H-M   'P 1'
#
loop_
_entity.id
_entity.type
_entity.pdbx_description
1 polymer ?
#
loop_
_entity_poly.entity_id
_entity_poly.type
_entity_poly.pdbx_seq_one_letter_code
_entity_poly.pdbx_strand_id
1 'polypeptide(L)'
;MNAQSLTVIRSSTDGRPSVGDLSSGNVLRIQRGRYVMIDRSGPPMTYWEIWALVARARLLVVSDSSSCSPVFVGASSFVARSIPLWEANPDVVIWCASRHGRRSMPAVTMQTVTIPSTFVCSTVKKPCECNIEIVDRLRCESVVEAAVRMACYSERLSGFVAICMALRHESRFVLLSQEESRQRAERVRGKMLECLDLYRNQKECVPYRRAQGLIVAADPGCDNPAEAALLWVLKSVTVFEVVTQFEIIINGRRYFADIAIPGLMIIFEFDGIGKLGKDDAEFARAKRDWIQRENDLRSAGWRIHRVSWRDYEDFNALRAWAIQLLRPHQVAIPEHAEALWALPSAACDGPSRRFHVHAR
;
A
#
# COMPACT_ATOMS: atom_id res chain seq x y z
N MET A 1 14.87 -0.09 -2.28
CA MET A 1 15.26 -1.11 -1.27
C MET A 1 15.99 -2.22 -2.00
N ASN A 2 17.25 -2.50 -1.62
CA ASN A 2 17.93 -3.69 -2.12
C ASN A 2 17.17 -4.91 -1.63
N ALA A 3 16.74 -5.78 -2.54
CA ALA A 3 16.03 -7.01 -2.20
C ALA A 3 16.96 -7.90 -1.37
N GLN A 4 16.72 -7.98 -0.06
CA GLN A 4 17.44 -8.92 0.80
C GLN A 4 17.18 -10.34 0.31
N SER A 5 18.25 -11.11 0.13
CA SER A 5 18.12 -12.50 -0.25
C SER A 5 17.50 -13.29 0.90
N LEU A 6 16.39 -13.96 0.62
CA LEU A 6 15.67 -14.80 1.57
C LEU A 6 15.78 -16.25 1.12
N THR A 7 16.24 -17.13 2.01
CA THR A 7 16.37 -18.57 1.73
C THR A 7 15.54 -19.37 2.72
N VAL A 8 14.68 -20.27 2.21
CA VAL A 8 13.89 -21.17 3.06
C VAL A 8 14.75 -22.34 3.53
N ILE A 9 14.69 -22.65 4.83
CA ILE A 9 15.33 -23.78 5.47
C ILE A 9 14.23 -24.73 5.97
N ARG A 10 14.32 -26.01 5.59
CA ARG A 10 13.42 -27.08 6.04
C ARG A 10 14.11 -27.91 7.09
N SER A 11 13.53 -28.06 8.28
CA SER A 11 14.14 -28.89 9.35
C SER A 11 14.22 -30.37 8.99
N SER A 12 13.41 -30.84 8.02
CA SER A 12 13.42 -32.24 7.57
C SER A 12 14.56 -32.59 6.61
N THR A 13 15.08 -31.62 5.85
CA THR A 13 16.13 -31.84 4.83
C THR A 13 17.42 -31.12 5.15
N ASP A 14 17.32 -29.89 5.69
CA ASP A 14 18.47 -28.99 5.85
C ASP A 14 18.95 -28.93 7.32
N GLY A 15 18.29 -29.68 8.20
CA GLY A 15 18.54 -29.64 9.65
C GLY A 15 17.81 -28.47 10.33
N ARG A 16 17.67 -28.58 11.64
CA ARG A 16 17.06 -27.50 12.44
C ARG A 16 18.11 -26.44 12.75
N PRO A 17 17.83 -25.13 12.49
CA PRO A 17 18.71 -24.06 12.91
C PRO A 17 19.05 -24.13 14.41
N SER A 18 20.27 -23.79 14.78
CA SER A 18 20.71 -23.74 16.17
C SER A 18 19.98 -22.65 16.96
N VAL A 19 20.03 -22.74 18.29
CA VAL A 19 19.51 -21.68 19.16
C VAL A 19 20.26 -20.35 18.90
N GLY A 20 21.57 -20.43 18.62
CA GLY A 20 22.37 -19.26 18.26
C GLY A 20 21.92 -18.60 16.96
N ASP A 21 21.58 -19.36 15.91
CA ASP A 21 21.07 -18.83 14.65
C ASP A 21 19.74 -18.10 14.86
N LEU A 22 18.84 -18.66 15.66
CA LEU A 22 17.56 -18.06 15.97
C LEU A 22 17.71 -16.78 16.82
N SER A 23 18.65 -16.76 17.76
CA SER A 23 18.90 -15.60 18.63
C SER A 23 19.64 -14.48 17.91
N SER A 24 20.44 -14.78 16.89
CA SER A 24 21.14 -13.77 16.07
C SER A 24 20.18 -12.88 15.26
N GLY A 25 18.95 -13.32 15.07
CA GLY A 25 17.95 -12.65 14.23
C GLY A 25 18.20 -12.80 12.71
N ASN A 26 19.17 -13.65 12.32
CA ASN A 26 19.44 -13.96 10.92
C ASN A 26 18.56 -15.10 10.40
N VAL A 27 17.90 -15.83 11.29
CA VAL A 27 16.97 -16.91 10.95
C VAL A 27 15.63 -16.69 11.65
N LEU A 28 14.55 -16.63 10.88
CA LEU A 28 13.19 -16.48 11.37
C LEU A 28 12.43 -17.80 11.28
N ARG A 29 11.79 -18.20 12.37
CA ARG A 29 10.82 -19.29 12.33
C ARG A 29 9.48 -18.76 11.84
N ILE A 30 9.08 -19.12 10.63
CA ILE A 30 7.81 -18.68 10.02
C ILE A 30 6.66 -19.63 10.39
N GLN A 31 6.91 -20.94 10.42
CA GLN A 31 5.97 -21.96 10.90
C GLN A 31 6.74 -23.18 11.40
N ARG A 32 6.04 -24.19 11.94
CA ARG A 32 6.68 -25.43 12.41
C ARG A 32 7.48 -26.08 11.29
N GLY A 33 8.78 -26.31 11.53
CA GLY A 33 9.69 -26.96 10.58
C GLY A 33 10.07 -26.13 9.36
N ARG A 34 9.72 -24.85 9.31
CA ARG A 34 10.07 -23.93 8.22
C ARG A 34 10.65 -22.64 8.77
N TYR A 35 11.83 -22.30 8.31
CA TYR A 35 12.58 -21.12 8.70
C TYR A 35 12.98 -20.35 7.45
N VAL A 36 13.29 -19.09 7.60
CA VAL A 36 13.83 -18.24 6.54
C VAL A 36 15.13 -17.62 7.04
N MET A 37 16.20 -17.85 6.30
CA MET A 37 17.48 -17.19 6.51
C MET A 37 17.45 -15.82 5.82
N ILE A 38 17.94 -14.82 6.53
CA ILE A 38 18.01 -13.43 6.09
C ILE A 38 19.49 -13.08 5.95
N ASP A 39 19.90 -12.68 4.77
CA ASP A 39 21.24 -12.13 4.59
C ASP A 39 21.26 -10.69 5.13
N ARG A 40 21.87 -10.52 6.31
CA ARG A 40 21.94 -9.25 7.02
C ARG A 40 23.34 -8.65 6.92
N SER A 41 23.63 -8.04 5.81
CA SER A 41 24.80 -7.17 5.65
C SER A 41 24.37 -5.70 5.61
N GLY A 42 23.78 -5.17 6.70
CA GLY A 42 23.29 -3.80 6.69
C GLY A 42 22.91 -3.24 8.08
N PRO A 43 22.51 -1.97 8.14
CA PRO A 43 22.07 -1.32 9.37
C PRO A 43 20.83 -2.00 9.97
N PRO A 44 20.48 -1.71 11.24
CA PRO A 44 19.25 -2.20 11.85
C PRO A 44 18.03 -1.85 10.99
N MET A 45 17.13 -2.83 10.83
CA MET A 45 15.90 -2.64 10.03
C MET A 45 14.91 -1.77 10.77
N THR A 46 14.25 -0.92 10.03
CA THR A 46 13.09 -0.18 10.52
C THR A 46 11.91 -1.12 10.77
N TYR A 47 10.97 -0.67 11.57
CA TYR A 47 9.74 -1.40 11.85
C TYR A 47 9.01 -1.84 10.57
N TRP A 48 8.89 -0.97 9.59
CA TRP A 48 8.24 -1.24 8.30
C TRP A 48 8.96 -2.29 7.46
N GLU A 49 10.29 -2.25 7.46
CA GLU A 49 11.11 -3.24 6.76
C GLU A 49 10.94 -4.63 7.36
N ILE A 50 10.82 -4.73 8.70
CA ILE A 50 10.55 -6.00 9.38
C ILE A 50 9.19 -6.57 8.97
N TRP A 51 8.14 -5.74 8.90
CA TRP A 51 6.81 -6.17 8.48
C TRP A 51 6.81 -6.67 7.03
N ALA A 52 7.40 -5.90 6.12
CA ALA A 52 7.51 -6.28 4.70
C ALA A 52 8.32 -7.58 4.52
N LEU A 53 9.41 -7.73 5.27
CA LEU A 53 10.25 -8.93 5.24
C LEU A 53 9.49 -10.17 5.71
N VAL A 54 8.77 -10.09 6.83
CA VAL A 54 7.99 -11.23 7.34
C VAL A 54 6.83 -11.58 6.39
N ALA A 55 6.15 -10.58 5.84
CA ALA A 55 5.11 -10.82 4.84
C ALA A 55 5.66 -11.60 3.64
N ARG A 56 6.81 -11.17 3.09
CA ARG A 56 7.49 -11.86 1.98
C ARG A 56 8.01 -13.26 2.37
N ALA A 57 8.58 -13.41 3.57
CA ALA A 57 9.02 -14.70 4.07
C ALA A 57 7.87 -15.73 4.16
N ARG A 58 6.67 -15.28 4.53
CA ARG A 58 5.45 -16.10 4.52
C ARG A 58 5.09 -16.61 3.12
N LEU A 59 5.22 -15.78 2.07
CA LEU A 59 4.98 -16.22 0.69
C LEU A 59 5.95 -17.34 0.30
N LEU A 60 7.24 -17.17 0.58
CA LEU A 60 8.26 -18.19 0.29
C LEU A 60 7.98 -19.51 0.99
N VAL A 61 7.62 -19.47 2.28
CA VAL A 61 7.27 -20.67 3.04
C VAL A 61 5.99 -21.32 2.51
N VAL A 62 5.00 -20.54 2.07
CA VAL A 62 3.78 -21.09 1.45
C VAL A 62 4.11 -21.76 0.13
N SER A 63 4.92 -21.14 -0.72
CA SER A 63 5.39 -21.73 -1.97
C SER A 63 6.13 -23.04 -1.73
N ASP A 64 7.07 -23.04 -0.77
CA ASP A 64 7.88 -24.20 -0.41
C ASP A 64 7.09 -25.37 0.19
N SER A 65 6.03 -25.06 0.95
CA SER A 65 5.20 -26.07 1.63
C SER A 65 4.05 -26.61 0.80
N SER A 66 3.82 -26.06 -0.39
CA SER A 66 2.72 -26.45 -1.26
C SER A 66 3.12 -27.60 -2.19
N SER A 67 2.30 -28.64 -2.27
CA SER A 67 2.49 -29.74 -3.23
C SER A 67 2.16 -29.34 -4.67
N CYS A 68 1.37 -28.29 -4.86
CA CYS A 68 1.11 -27.64 -6.14
C CYS A 68 1.92 -26.34 -6.22
N SER A 69 2.24 -25.87 -7.42
CA SER A 69 2.87 -24.55 -7.60
C SER A 69 1.79 -23.46 -7.53
N PRO A 70 1.53 -22.86 -6.35
CA PRO A 70 0.48 -21.87 -6.20
C PRO A 70 0.82 -20.60 -6.97
N VAL A 71 -0.21 -19.91 -7.45
CA VAL A 71 -0.10 -18.55 -7.97
C VAL A 71 -0.51 -17.58 -6.87
N PHE A 72 0.37 -16.66 -6.50
CA PHE A 72 0.10 -15.61 -5.54
C PHE A 72 -0.73 -14.50 -6.21
N VAL A 73 -1.86 -14.16 -5.63
CA VAL A 73 -2.85 -13.26 -6.23
C VAL A 73 -3.22 -12.12 -5.28
N GLY A 74 -3.79 -11.03 -5.81
CA GLY A 74 -4.22 -9.87 -5.02
C GLY A 74 -3.08 -9.30 -4.18
N ALA A 75 -3.33 -9.09 -2.88
CA ALA A 75 -2.35 -8.55 -1.94
C ALA A 75 -1.00 -9.31 -1.94
N SER A 76 -1.03 -10.64 -2.12
CA SER A 76 0.20 -11.45 -2.17
C SER A 76 1.09 -11.14 -3.37
N SER A 77 0.51 -10.78 -4.51
CA SER A 77 1.26 -10.35 -5.69
C SER A 77 1.99 -9.02 -5.44
N PHE A 78 1.37 -8.09 -4.71
CA PHE A 78 2.00 -6.84 -4.28
C PHE A 78 3.14 -7.08 -3.28
N VAL A 79 2.90 -7.92 -2.27
CA VAL A 79 3.91 -8.29 -1.27
C VAL A 79 5.14 -8.90 -1.93
N ALA A 80 4.97 -9.80 -2.90
CA ALA A 80 6.08 -10.43 -3.64
C ALA A 80 6.99 -9.40 -4.33
N ARG A 81 6.42 -8.27 -4.77
CA ARG A 81 7.13 -7.18 -5.46
C ARG A 81 7.54 -6.03 -4.53
N SER A 82 7.29 -6.17 -3.23
CA SER A 82 7.51 -5.10 -2.25
C SER A 82 6.76 -3.81 -2.57
N ILE A 83 5.61 -3.91 -3.25
CA ILE A 83 4.71 -2.79 -3.47
C ILE A 83 3.88 -2.59 -2.20
N PRO A 84 3.87 -1.39 -1.60
CA PRO A 84 3.19 -1.17 -0.35
C PRO A 84 1.66 -1.24 -0.50
N LEU A 85 0.99 -1.71 0.55
CA LEU A 85 -0.46 -1.83 0.66
C LEU A 85 -0.96 -1.11 1.90
N TRP A 86 -2.28 -0.89 1.98
CA TRP A 86 -2.92 -0.36 3.18
C TRP A 86 -2.70 -1.29 4.38
N GLU A 87 -2.81 -2.60 4.18
CA GLU A 87 -2.58 -3.61 5.20
C GLU A 87 -1.10 -4.01 5.24
N ALA A 88 -0.43 -3.76 6.36
CA ALA A 88 0.98 -4.13 6.53
C ALA A 88 1.20 -5.64 6.71
N ASN A 89 0.17 -6.38 7.13
CA ASN A 89 0.21 -7.84 7.34
C ASN A 89 -1.00 -8.52 6.66
N PRO A 90 -1.08 -8.47 5.33
CA PRO A 90 -2.19 -9.07 4.62
C PRO A 90 -2.19 -10.60 4.73
N ASP A 91 -3.36 -11.20 4.59
CA ASP A 91 -3.48 -12.65 4.39
C ASP A 91 -2.72 -13.07 3.13
N VAL A 92 -2.13 -14.26 3.17
CA VAL A 92 -1.51 -14.86 1.99
C VAL A 92 -2.60 -15.42 1.10
N VAL A 93 -2.86 -14.79 -0.03
CA VAL A 93 -3.89 -15.20 -0.98
C VAL A 93 -3.24 -15.92 -2.16
N ILE A 94 -3.70 -17.15 -2.41
CA ILE A 94 -3.19 -18.00 -3.50
C ILE A 94 -4.32 -18.52 -4.35
N TRP A 95 -4.02 -18.80 -5.62
CA TRP A 95 -4.81 -19.67 -6.46
C TRP A 95 -4.06 -20.98 -6.67
N CYS A 96 -4.78 -22.10 -6.59
CA CYS A 96 -4.26 -23.43 -6.81
C CYS A 96 -5.38 -24.32 -7.40
N ALA A 97 -5.03 -25.23 -8.30
CA ALA A 97 -6.00 -26.13 -8.94
C ALA A 97 -6.68 -27.07 -7.92
N SER A 98 -5.97 -27.48 -6.88
CA SER A 98 -6.55 -28.20 -5.75
C SER A 98 -7.02 -27.22 -4.70
N ARG A 99 -8.28 -27.33 -4.24
CA ARG A 99 -8.81 -26.49 -3.17
C ARG A 99 -8.08 -26.79 -1.86
N HIS A 100 -7.36 -25.79 -1.37
CA HIS A 100 -6.86 -25.78 0.00
C HIS A 100 -7.77 -24.89 0.84
N GLY A 101 -8.18 -25.36 2.01
CA GLY A 101 -8.97 -24.55 2.95
C GLY A 101 -8.13 -23.39 3.53
N ARG A 102 -8.80 -22.51 4.25
CA ARG A 102 -8.13 -21.45 5.02
C ARG A 102 -7.28 -22.07 6.15
N ARG A 103 -6.01 -21.72 6.23
CA ARG A 103 -5.10 -22.17 7.29
C ARG A 103 -4.41 -21.00 7.96
N SER A 104 -4.21 -21.08 9.28
CA SER A 104 -3.50 -20.05 10.03
C SER A 104 -1.98 -20.18 9.83
N MET A 105 -1.32 -19.05 9.77
CA MET A 105 0.13 -18.90 9.95
C MET A 105 0.40 -18.19 11.28
N PRO A 106 1.37 -18.66 12.09
CA PRO A 106 1.61 -18.12 13.42
C PRO A 106 2.13 -16.68 13.40
N ALA A 107 2.06 -16.03 14.57
CA ALA A 107 2.78 -14.79 14.80
C ALA A 107 4.29 -15.02 14.68
N VAL A 108 5.03 -14.00 14.24
CA VAL A 108 6.48 -14.04 14.07
C VAL A 108 7.08 -12.88 14.82
N THR A 109 8.06 -13.18 15.70
CA THR A 109 8.82 -12.15 16.42
C THR A 109 10.20 -12.00 15.79
N MET A 110 10.56 -10.77 15.48
CA MET A 110 11.88 -10.39 14.99
C MET A 110 12.37 -9.16 15.77
N GLN A 111 13.54 -9.26 16.38
CA GLN A 111 14.02 -8.24 17.34
C GLN A 111 12.95 -8.01 18.43
N THR A 112 12.52 -6.78 18.65
CA THR A 112 11.46 -6.42 19.61
C THR A 112 10.06 -6.34 18.97
N VAL A 113 9.95 -6.61 17.66
CA VAL A 113 8.70 -6.47 16.90
C VAL A 113 8.01 -7.83 16.76
N THR A 114 6.77 -7.94 17.21
CA THR A 114 5.92 -9.12 16.99
C THR A 114 4.89 -8.82 15.92
N ILE A 115 4.98 -9.55 14.81
CA ILE A 115 4.00 -9.47 13.71
C ILE A 115 2.93 -10.52 13.97
N PRO A 116 1.64 -10.11 14.01
CA PRO A 116 0.53 -11.00 14.34
C PRO A 116 0.42 -12.19 13.37
N SER A 117 -0.33 -13.20 13.80
CA SER A 117 -0.74 -14.31 12.93
C SER A 117 -1.54 -13.80 11.74
N THR A 118 -1.53 -14.55 10.64
CA THR A 118 -2.29 -14.30 9.44
C THR A 118 -2.83 -15.61 8.88
N PHE A 119 -3.53 -15.59 7.76
CA PHE A 119 -4.06 -16.79 7.14
C PHE A 119 -3.49 -16.98 5.73
N VAL A 120 -3.45 -18.23 5.30
CA VAL A 120 -3.33 -18.59 3.88
C VAL A 120 -4.75 -18.88 3.39
N CYS A 121 -5.19 -18.13 2.40
CA CYS A 121 -6.52 -18.22 1.83
C CYS A 121 -6.42 -18.62 0.35
N SER A 122 -7.20 -19.64 -0.06
CA SER A 122 -7.29 -19.99 -1.48
C SER A 122 -8.48 -19.27 -2.12
N THR A 123 -8.26 -18.66 -3.28
CA THR A 123 -9.34 -18.11 -4.09
C THR A 123 -9.78 -19.14 -5.16
N VAL A 124 -11.07 -19.13 -5.47
CA VAL A 124 -11.63 -19.93 -6.57
C VAL A 124 -11.40 -19.27 -7.93
N LYS A 125 -11.11 -17.98 -7.94
CA LYS A 125 -10.95 -17.20 -9.17
C LYS A 125 -9.55 -17.40 -9.74
N LYS A 126 -9.51 -18.10 -10.87
CA LYS A 126 -8.26 -18.35 -11.60
C LYS A 126 -7.70 -17.03 -12.15
N PRO A 127 -6.40 -16.74 -11.96
CA PRO A 127 -5.74 -15.64 -12.66
C PRO A 127 -5.61 -15.97 -14.15
N CYS A 128 -5.50 -14.96 -14.99
CA CYS A 128 -5.22 -15.16 -16.41
C CYS A 128 -3.82 -15.76 -16.59
N GLU A 129 -3.73 -16.90 -17.27
CA GLU A 129 -2.45 -17.61 -17.42
C GLU A 129 -1.39 -16.79 -18.17
N CYS A 130 -1.81 -15.94 -19.11
CA CYS A 130 -0.90 -15.05 -19.83
C CYS A 130 -0.36 -13.90 -18.97
N ASN A 131 -0.96 -13.65 -17.80
CA ASN A 131 -0.57 -12.60 -16.87
C ASN A 131 0.18 -13.13 -15.63
N ILE A 132 0.62 -14.40 -15.65
CA ILE A 132 1.42 -14.97 -14.56
C ILE A 132 2.89 -14.67 -14.81
N GLU A 133 3.50 -14.04 -13.84
CA GLU A 133 4.91 -13.65 -13.82
C GLU A 133 5.68 -14.40 -12.75
N ILE A 134 7.00 -14.54 -12.92
CA ILE A 134 7.88 -15.09 -11.89
C ILE A 134 8.58 -13.93 -11.19
N VAL A 135 8.32 -13.81 -9.90
CA VAL A 135 8.93 -12.79 -9.02
C VAL A 135 9.67 -13.52 -7.90
N ASP A 136 10.97 -13.43 -7.87
CA ASP A 136 11.81 -14.10 -6.85
C ASP A 136 11.43 -15.59 -6.63
N ARG A 137 11.27 -16.35 -7.73
CA ARG A 137 10.83 -17.75 -7.76
C ARG A 137 9.37 -18.00 -7.38
N LEU A 138 8.60 -16.94 -7.07
CA LEU A 138 7.16 -17.03 -6.82
C LEU A 138 6.38 -16.81 -8.10
N ARG A 139 5.39 -17.64 -8.35
CA ARG A 139 4.43 -17.41 -9.44
C ARG A 139 3.38 -16.44 -8.97
N CYS A 140 3.31 -15.28 -9.59
CA CYS A 140 2.41 -14.19 -9.20
C CYS A 140 1.56 -13.75 -10.38
N GLU A 141 0.31 -13.36 -10.13
CA GLU A 141 -0.42 -12.64 -11.17
C GLU A 141 0.22 -11.26 -11.41
N SER A 142 0.00 -10.65 -12.57
CA SER A 142 0.50 -9.31 -12.86
C SER A 142 -0.01 -8.27 -11.87
N VAL A 143 0.71 -7.16 -11.71
CA VAL A 143 0.30 -6.05 -10.82
C VAL A 143 -1.05 -5.48 -11.25
N VAL A 144 -1.29 -5.37 -12.56
CA VAL A 144 -2.55 -4.89 -13.13
C VAL A 144 -3.71 -5.78 -12.71
N GLU A 145 -3.60 -7.08 -12.89
CA GLU A 145 -4.66 -8.04 -12.53
C GLU A 145 -4.88 -8.07 -11.00
N ALA A 146 -3.79 -8.06 -10.22
CA ALA A 146 -3.86 -8.02 -8.77
C ALA A 146 -4.59 -6.77 -8.25
N ALA A 147 -4.34 -5.60 -8.84
CA ALA A 147 -5.03 -4.36 -8.50
C ALA A 147 -6.53 -4.43 -8.82
N VAL A 148 -6.89 -4.91 -10.01
CA VAL A 148 -8.29 -5.12 -10.41
C VAL A 148 -9.00 -6.11 -9.49
N ARG A 149 -8.34 -7.22 -9.14
CA ARG A 149 -8.86 -8.20 -8.17
C ARG A 149 -9.13 -7.54 -6.81
N MET A 150 -8.21 -6.74 -6.30
CA MET A 150 -8.40 -6.02 -5.04
C MET A 150 -9.53 -4.99 -5.14
N ALA A 151 -9.67 -4.27 -6.24
CA ALA A 151 -10.80 -3.36 -6.46
C ALA A 151 -12.16 -4.08 -6.44
N CYS A 152 -12.21 -5.32 -6.97
CA CYS A 152 -13.43 -6.12 -6.99
C CYS A 152 -13.76 -6.75 -5.64
N TYR A 153 -12.77 -7.29 -4.91
CA TYR A 153 -13.03 -8.25 -3.82
C TYR A 153 -12.49 -7.84 -2.46
N SER A 154 -11.67 -6.79 -2.37
CA SER A 154 -11.24 -6.20 -1.09
C SER A 154 -12.20 -5.08 -0.65
N GLU A 155 -11.98 -4.51 0.51
CA GLU A 155 -12.65 -3.27 0.91
C GLU A 155 -12.29 -2.12 -0.02
N ARG A 156 -13.15 -1.10 -0.11
CA ARG A 156 -12.96 0.02 -1.03
C ARG A 156 -11.65 0.74 -0.81
N LEU A 157 -11.30 1.01 0.46
CA LEU A 157 -10.03 1.65 0.81
C LEU A 157 -8.83 0.82 0.33
N SER A 158 -8.78 -0.48 0.70
CA SER A 158 -7.67 -1.38 0.32
C SER A 158 -7.57 -1.52 -1.19
N GLY A 159 -8.71 -1.63 -1.89
CA GLY A 159 -8.77 -1.66 -3.35
C GLY A 159 -8.26 -0.36 -3.99
N PHE A 160 -8.68 0.80 -3.48
CA PHE A 160 -8.24 2.10 -3.98
C PHE A 160 -6.75 2.32 -3.80
N VAL A 161 -6.23 2.03 -2.59
CA VAL A 161 -4.78 2.10 -2.31
C VAL A 161 -4.00 1.19 -3.24
N ALA A 162 -4.44 -0.07 -3.43
CA ALA A 162 -3.78 -1.00 -4.33
C ALA A 162 -3.71 -0.46 -5.76
N ILE A 163 -4.79 0.17 -6.28
CA ILE A 163 -4.79 0.76 -7.61
C ILE A 163 -3.80 1.93 -7.70
N CYS A 164 -3.79 2.85 -6.72
CA CYS A 164 -2.84 3.96 -6.69
C CYS A 164 -1.39 3.45 -6.72
N MET A 165 -1.07 2.48 -5.87
CA MET A 165 0.27 1.90 -5.80
C MET A 165 0.64 1.13 -7.07
N ALA A 166 -0.31 0.44 -7.69
CA ALA A 166 -0.10 -0.23 -8.98
C ALA A 166 0.15 0.77 -10.12
N LEU A 167 -0.65 1.84 -10.21
CA LEU A 167 -0.45 2.91 -11.19
C LEU A 167 0.93 3.54 -11.04
N ARG A 168 1.33 3.86 -9.81
CA ARG A 168 2.66 4.41 -9.51
C ARG A 168 3.78 3.45 -9.94
N HIS A 169 3.68 2.19 -9.54
CA HIS A 169 4.68 1.17 -9.84
C HIS A 169 4.83 0.95 -11.35
N GLU A 170 3.74 0.66 -12.04
CA GLU A 170 3.72 0.34 -13.46
C GLU A 170 4.07 1.54 -14.35
N SER A 171 3.67 2.75 -13.96
CA SER A 171 4.03 3.97 -14.68
C SER A 171 5.46 4.44 -14.40
N ARG A 172 6.12 3.85 -13.39
CA ARG A 172 7.42 4.34 -12.88
C ARG A 172 7.37 5.85 -12.65
N PHE A 173 6.44 6.27 -11.80
CA PHE A 173 6.16 7.68 -11.58
C PHE A 173 7.40 8.44 -11.11
N VAL A 174 7.73 9.53 -11.80
CA VAL A 174 8.86 10.40 -11.48
C VAL A 174 8.33 11.81 -11.22
N LEU A 175 8.60 12.33 -10.03
CA LEU A 175 8.12 13.64 -9.56
C LEU A 175 8.49 14.80 -10.49
N LEU A 176 9.70 14.80 -11.03
CA LEU A 176 10.20 15.86 -11.93
C LEU A 176 9.77 15.70 -13.41
N SER A 177 9.11 14.58 -13.74
CA SER A 177 8.58 14.27 -15.09
C SER A 177 7.16 13.77 -14.98
N GLN A 178 6.30 14.56 -14.30
CA GLN A 178 4.94 14.13 -13.97
C GLN A 178 4.07 13.92 -15.19
N GLU A 179 4.15 14.80 -16.18
CA GLU A 179 3.32 14.72 -17.41
C GLU A 179 3.51 13.36 -18.10
N GLU A 180 4.75 13.00 -18.39
CA GLU A 180 5.08 11.71 -19.01
C GLU A 180 4.69 10.52 -18.12
N SER A 181 4.87 10.68 -16.80
CA SER A 181 4.50 9.63 -15.83
C SER A 181 2.99 9.42 -15.80
N ARG A 182 2.19 10.48 -15.83
CA ARG A 182 0.73 10.43 -15.89
C ARG A 182 0.24 9.84 -17.22
N GLN A 183 0.86 10.19 -18.34
CA GLN A 183 0.55 9.57 -19.63
C GLN A 183 0.83 8.06 -19.64
N ARG A 184 1.92 7.62 -19.00
CA ARG A 184 2.16 6.18 -18.80
C ARG A 184 1.11 5.54 -17.90
N ALA A 185 0.72 6.23 -16.80
CA ALA A 185 -0.30 5.75 -15.89
C ALA A 185 -1.67 5.60 -16.56
N GLU A 186 -2.04 6.50 -17.48
CA GLU A 186 -3.29 6.38 -18.23
C GLU A 186 -3.31 5.12 -19.12
N ARG A 187 -2.18 4.75 -19.71
CA ARG A 187 -2.08 3.48 -20.45
C ARG A 187 -2.25 2.26 -19.52
N VAL A 188 -1.71 2.34 -18.30
CA VAL A 188 -1.91 1.29 -17.28
C VAL A 188 -3.36 1.23 -16.83
N ARG A 189 -4.00 2.39 -16.63
CA ARG A 189 -5.42 2.50 -16.30
C ARG A 189 -6.30 1.85 -17.37
N GLY A 190 -6.00 2.09 -18.65
CA GLY A 190 -6.67 1.43 -19.78
C GLY A 190 -6.60 -0.10 -19.67
N LYS A 191 -5.40 -0.66 -19.41
CA LYS A 191 -5.23 -2.10 -19.19
C LYS A 191 -6.01 -2.63 -17.98
N MET A 192 -6.14 -1.85 -16.90
CA MET A 192 -6.97 -2.24 -15.75
C MET A 192 -8.46 -2.30 -16.11
N LEU A 193 -8.95 -1.35 -16.90
CA LEU A 193 -10.34 -1.35 -17.36
C LEU A 193 -10.60 -2.52 -18.32
N GLU A 194 -9.70 -2.81 -19.25
CA GLU A 194 -9.76 -3.98 -20.13
C GLU A 194 -9.80 -5.29 -19.30
N CYS A 195 -8.94 -5.41 -18.30
CA CYS A 195 -8.93 -6.55 -17.38
C CYS A 195 -10.26 -6.68 -16.61
N LEU A 196 -10.83 -5.56 -16.16
CA LEU A 196 -12.13 -5.54 -15.50
C LEU A 196 -13.27 -5.97 -16.43
N ASP A 197 -13.23 -5.58 -17.71
CA ASP A 197 -14.18 -6.01 -18.72
C ASP A 197 -14.08 -7.53 -18.99
N LEU A 198 -12.87 -8.09 -19.00
CA LEU A 198 -12.70 -9.55 -19.10
C LEU A 198 -13.34 -10.27 -17.91
N TYR A 199 -13.20 -9.76 -16.68
CA TYR A 199 -13.85 -10.32 -15.49
C TYR A 199 -15.38 -10.31 -15.62
N ARG A 200 -15.96 -9.22 -16.12
CA ARG A 200 -17.40 -9.09 -16.38
C ARG A 200 -17.90 -10.10 -17.40
N ASN A 201 -17.14 -10.32 -18.48
CA ASN A 201 -17.53 -11.21 -19.58
C ASN A 201 -17.48 -12.70 -19.21
N GLN A 202 -16.75 -13.07 -18.16
CA GLN A 202 -16.68 -14.45 -17.65
C GLN A 202 -17.93 -14.88 -16.86
N LYS A 203 -19.03 -14.12 -16.93
CA LYS A 203 -20.31 -14.36 -16.22
C LYS A 203 -20.19 -14.44 -14.70
N GLU A 204 -19.14 -13.86 -14.14
CA GLU A 204 -18.98 -13.77 -12.72
C GLU A 204 -19.76 -12.57 -12.16
N CYS A 205 -20.33 -12.72 -10.96
CA CYS A 205 -20.90 -11.61 -10.23
C CYS A 205 -19.76 -10.69 -9.74
N VAL A 206 -19.36 -9.74 -10.59
CA VAL A 206 -18.28 -8.81 -10.30
C VAL A 206 -18.91 -7.45 -9.90
N PRO A 207 -18.49 -6.78 -8.84
CA PRO A 207 -18.94 -5.44 -8.50
C PRO A 207 -18.33 -4.40 -9.45
N TYR A 208 -18.67 -4.52 -10.74
CA TYR A 208 -18.07 -3.79 -11.87
C TYR A 208 -18.05 -2.27 -11.66
N ARG A 209 -19.23 -1.67 -11.39
CA ARG A 209 -19.34 -0.21 -11.21
C ARG A 209 -18.46 0.31 -10.08
N ARG A 210 -18.39 -0.46 -8.99
CA ARG A 210 -17.53 -0.13 -7.86
C ARG A 210 -16.06 -0.15 -8.27
N ALA A 211 -15.60 -1.24 -8.87
CA ALA A 211 -14.20 -1.40 -9.28
C ALA A 211 -13.82 -0.35 -10.33
N GLN A 212 -14.68 -0.09 -11.31
CA GLN A 212 -14.50 0.95 -12.31
C GLN A 212 -14.35 2.33 -11.66
N GLY A 213 -15.23 2.67 -10.70
CA GLY A 213 -15.16 3.95 -9.98
C GLY A 213 -13.83 4.12 -9.22
N LEU A 214 -13.36 3.07 -8.55
CA LEU A 214 -12.05 3.08 -7.86
C LEU A 214 -10.89 3.25 -8.86
N ILE A 215 -10.91 2.53 -10.00
CA ILE A 215 -9.86 2.63 -11.02
C ILE A 215 -9.80 4.03 -11.64
N VAL A 216 -10.94 4.62 -11.95
CA VAL A 216 -11.02 5.96 -12.54
C VAL A 216 -10.57 7.04 -11.56
N ALA A 217 -10.94 6.90 -10.28
CA ALA A 217 -10.62 7.90 -9.26
C ALA A 217 -9.16 7.84 -8.75
N ALA A 218 -8.46 6.71 -8.89
CA ALA A 218 -7.10 6.54 -8.38
C ALA A 218 -6.08 7.42 -9.12
N ASP A 219 -4.95 7.70 -8.47
CA ASP A 219 -3.90 8.58 -9.00
C ASP A 219 -2.50 8.00 -8.73
N PRO A 220 -1.56 8.06 -9.71
CA PRO A 220 -0.20 7.52 -9.57
C PRO A 220 0.72 8.36 -8.68
N GLY A 221 0.34 9.59 -8.34
CA GLY A 221 1.21 10.53 -7.62
C GLY A 221 1.32 10.24 -6.13
N CYS A 222 0.48 9.39 -5.54
CA CYS A 222 0.59 9.02 -4.12
C CYS A 222 1.90 8.25 -3.86
N ASP A 223 2.76 8.77 -2.98
CA ASP A 223 4.06 8.16 -2.65
C ASP A 223 3.91 6.91 -1.79
N ASN A 224 2.86 6.83 -1.02
CA ASN A 224 2.63 5.78 -0.03
C ASN A 224 1.13 5.51 0.19
N PRO A 225 0.78 4.40 0.87
CA PRO A 225 -0.60 4.05 1.17
C PRO A 225 -1.39 5.09 1.98
N ALA A 226 -0.73 5.87 2.84
CA ALA A 226 -1.41 6.87 3.66
C ALA A 226 -1.85 8.08 2.82
N GLU A 227 -1.02 8.53 1.88
CA GLU A 227 -1.41 9.56 0.90
C GLU A 227 -2.57 9.06 0.02
N ALA A 228 -2.54 7.79 -0.42
CA ALA A 228 -3.63 7.21 -1.20
C ALA A 228 -4.94 7.12 -0.38
N ALA A 229 -4.86 6.82 0.92
CA ALA A 229 -6.02 6.82 1.80
C ALA A 229 -6.60 8.23 1.98
N LEU A 230 -5.75 9.25 2.15
CA LEU A 230 -6.18 10.63 2.20
C LEU A 230 -6.84 11.09 0.89
N LEU A 231 -6.22 10.76 -0.25
CA LEU A 231 -6.79 11.01 -1.56
C LEU A 231 -8.18 10.38 -1.71
N TRP A 232 -8.35 9.12 -1.26
CA TRP A 232 -9.64 8.44 -1.30
C TRP A 232 -10.71 9.16 -0.48
N VAL A 233 -10.38 9.61 0.75
CA VAL A 233 -11.29 10.41 1.58
C VAL A 233 -11.68 11.70 0.85
N LEU A 234 -10.71 12.45 0.34
CA LEU A 234 -10.97 13.73 -0.33
C LEU A 234 -11.81 13.55 -1.60
N LYS A 235 -11.47 12.60 -2.46
CA LYS A 235 -12.25 12.31 -3.69
C LYS A 235 -13.65 11.80 -3.40
N SER A 236 -13.90 11.24 -2.21
CA SER A 236 -15.24 10.80 -1.80
C SER A 236 -16.16 11.94 -1.31
N VAL A 237 -15.64 13.15 -1.16
CA VAL A 237 -16.39 14.27 -0.56
C VAL A 237 -16.40 15.55 -1.39
N THR A 238 -15.68 15.61 -2.52
CA THR A 238 -15.57 16.87 -3.27
C THR A 238 -15.91 16.75 -4.75
N VAL A 239 -16.40 17.87 -5.31
CA VAL A 239 -16.60 18.10 -6.76
C VAL A 239 -15.36 18.70 -7.41
N PHE A 240 -14.45 19.24 -6.59
CA PHE A 240 -13.27 19.94 -7.10
C PHE A 240 -12.23 18.94 -7.57
N GLU A 241 -11.39 19.40 -8.50
CA GLU A 241 -10.22 18.65 -8.91
C GLU A 241 -9.25 18.46 -7.73
N VAL A 242 -8.89 17.22 -7.45
CA VAL A 242 -7.90 16.84 -6.43
C VAL A 242 -6.68 16.30 -7.14
N VAL A 243 -5.55 16.98 -7.00
CA VAL A 243 -4.28 16.68 -7.68
C VAL A 243 -3.25 16.23 -6.66
N THR A 244 -2.58 15.11 -6.94
CA THR A 244 -1.45 14.63 -6.14
C THR A 244 -0.14 15.20 -6.64
N GLN A 245 0.84 15.37 -5.77
CA GLN A 245 2.16 15.93 -6.06
C GLN A 245 2.08 17.24 -6.87
N PHE A 246 1.14 18.12 -6.45
CA PHE A 246 0.89 19.36 -7.15
C PHE A 246 2.09 20.30 -7.05
N GLU A 247 2.60 20.70 -8.22
CA GLU A 247 3.75 21.61 -8.29
C GLU A 247 3.33 23.06 -8.08
N ILE A 248 4.02 23.75 -7.16
CA ILE A 248 3.81 25.15 -6.83
C ILE A 248 5.16 25.87 -6.96
N ILE A 249 5.20 26.93 -7.75
CA ILE A 249 6.42 27.72 -7.93
C ILE A 249 6.24 29.07 -7.24
N ILE A 250 7.10 29.36 -6.27
CA ILE A 250 7.10 30.62 -5.51
C ILE A 250 8.53 31.17 -5.50
N ASN A 251 8.71 32.41 -5.98
CA ASN A 251 10.01 33.07 -6.02
C ASN A 251 11.13 32.21 -6.66
N GLY A 252 10.79 31.47 -7.71
CA GLY A 252 11.72 30.57 -8.41
C GLY A 252 12.01 29.23 -7.69
N ARG A 253 11.44 29.00 -6.52
CA ARG A 253 11.51 27.72 -5.81
C ARG A 253 10.34 26.83 -6.18
N ARG A 254 10.62 25.53 -6.38
CA ARG A 254 9.61 24.51 -6.69
C ARG A 254 9.26 23.76 -5.43
N TYR A 255 7.96 23.67 -5.14
CA TYR A 255 7.39 22.88 -4.06
C TYR A 255 6.42 21.87 -4.63
N PHE A 256 6.32 20.70 -4.01
CA PHE A 256 5.34 19.68 -4.37
C PHE A 256 4.46 19.41 -3.16
N ALA A 257 3.16 19.58 -3.31
CA ALA A 257 2.17 19.27 -2.29
C ALA A 257 1.70 17.82 -2.45
N ASP A 258 1.66 17.04 -1.37
CA ASP A 258 1.21 15.64 -1.44
C ASP A 258 -0.14 15.56 -2.15
N ILE A 259 -1.10 16.39 -1.73
CA ILE A 259 -2.41 16.52 -2.37
C ILE A 259 -2.82 18.00 -2.34
N ALA A 260 -3.37 18.52 -3.43
CA ALA A 260 -3.93 19.87 -3.49
C ALA A 260 -5.34 19.89 -4.12
N ILE A 261 -6.10 20.90 -3.74
CA ILE A 261 -7.30 21.36 -4.44
C ILE A 261 -6.97 22.77 -4.98
N PRO A 262 -6.37 22.87 -6.19
CA PRO A 262 -5.83 24.13 -6.68
C PRO A 262 -6.87 25.25 -6.76
N GLY A 263 -8.07 24.93 -7.23
CA GLY A 263 -9.17 25.88 -7.34
C GLY A 263 -9.62 26.53 -6.02
N LEU A 264 -9.24 25.93 -4.89
CA LEU A 264 -9.53 26.45 -3.55
C LEU A 264 -8.28 26.93 -2.81
N MET A 265 -7.09 26.76 -3.38
CA MET A 265 -5.80 27.01 -2.76
C MET A 265 -5.64 26.27 -1.43
N ILE A 266 -6.03 24.98 -1.41
CA ILE A 266 -5.93 24.12 -0.24
C ILE A 266 -4.90 23.01 -0.53
N ILE A 267 -4.01 22.78 0.44
CA ILE A 267 -3.02 21.70 0.45
C ILE A 267 -3.34 20.76 1.60
N PHE A 268 -3.23 19.47 1.32
CA PHE A 268 -3.26 18.41 2.33
C PHE A 268 -1.93 17.67 2.30
N GLU A 269 -1.30 17.52 3.46
CA GLU A 269 -0.04 16.82 3.63
C GLU A 269 -0.20 15.68 4.63
N PHE A 270 0.42 14.55 4.34
CA PHE A 270 0.48 13.44 5.28
C PHE A 270 1.75 13.54 6.12
N ASP A 271 1.60 13.76 7.43
CA ASP A 271 2.69 13.76 8.39
C ASP A 271 2.97 12.34 8.91
N GLY A 272 3.90 11.65 8.23
CA GLY A 272 4.46 10.38 8.70
C GLY A 272 5.49 10.59 9.84
N ILE A 273 5.47 9.72 10.83
CA ILE A 273 6.49 9.70 11.89
C ILE A 273 7.84 9.31 11.24
N GLY A 274 8.84 10.20 11.22
CA GLY A 274 10.20 9.81 10.83
C GLY A 274 10.94 10.67 9.80
N LYS A 275 10.42 11.83 9.38
CA LYS A 275 11.09 12.71 8.39
C LYS A 275 12.18 13.63 8.98
N LEU A 276 12.49 13.52 10.27
CA LEU A 276 13.45 14.39 10.95
C LEU A 276 14.80 13.67 11.06
N GLY A 277 15.83 14.24 10.41
CA GLY A 277 17.18 13.75 10.17
C GLY A 277 17.88 12.92 11.28
N LYS A 278 18.97 12.25 10.90
CA LYS A 278 19.68 11.27 11.74
C LYS A 278 20.65 11.94 12.74
N ASP A 279 20.98 13.22 12.56
CA ASP A 279 21.80 14.00 13.46
C ASP A 279 21.24 15.42 13.68
N ASP A 280 21.74 16.14 14.70
CA ASP A 280 21.23 17.46 15.11
C ASP A 280 21.39 18.53 14.02
N ALA A 281 22.41 18.44 13.17
CA ALA A 281 22.67 19.40 12.11
C ALA A 281 21.76 19.19 10.90
N GLU A 282 21.54 17.92 10.49
CA GLU A 282 20.58 17.55 9.46
C GLU A 282 19.16 17.89 9.89
N PHE A 283 18.82 17.61 11.15
CA PHE A 283 17.55 17.97 11.78
C PHE A 283 17.28 19.47 11.72
N ALA A 284 18.28 20.30 12.16
CA ALA A 284 18.14 21.74 12.15
C ALA A 284 18.01 22.34 10.74
N ARG A 285 18.67 21.72 9.73
CA ARG A 285 18.53 22.12 8.32
C ARG A 285 17.15 21.75 7.79
N ALA A 286 16.73 20.51 7.95
CA ALA A 286 15.43 20.04 7.52
C ALA A 286 14.28 20.84 8.13
N LYS A 287 14.41 21.22 9.44
CA LYS A 287 13.43 22.07 10.13
C LYS A 287 13.38 23.48 9.53
N ARG A 288 14.53 24.10 9.21
CA ARG A 288 14.55 25.42 8.56
C ARG A 288 13.91 25.39 7.18
N ASP A 289 14.25 24.38 6.36
CA ASP A 289 13.71 24.22 5.02
C ASP A 289 12.18 23.98 5.06
N TRP A 290 11.72 23.22 6.04
CA TRP A 290 10.31 22.99 6.29
C TRP A 290 9.58 24.28 6.68
N ILE A 291 10.12 25.08 7.61
CA ILE A 291 9.54 26.37 8.03
C ILE A 291 9.51 27.35 6.85
N GLN A 292 10.58 27.41 6.06
CA GLN A 292 10.64 28.28 4.88
C GLN A 292 9.57 27.89 3.85
N ARG A 293 9.43 26.59 3.56
CA ARG A 293 8.40 26.05 2.67
C ARG A 293 6.99 26.45 3.14
N GLU A 294 6.71 26.28 4.42
CA GLU A 294 5.40 26.63 4.98
C GLU A 294 5.10 28.11 4.88
N ASN A 295 6.08 28.97 5.19
CA ASN A 295 5.95 30.41 5.09
C ASN A 295 5.72 30.86 3.64
N ASP A 296 6.48 30.33 2.69
CA ASP A 296 6.34 30.65 1.27
C ASP A 296 4.94 30.27 0.76
N LEU A 297 4.47 29.05 1.06
CA LEU A 297 3.15 28.58 0.65
C LEU A 297 2.02 29.42 1.28
N ARG A 298 2.09 29.72 2.59
CA ARG A 298 1.09 30.54 3.28
C ARG A 298 1.08 31.98 2.75
N SER A 299 2.25 32.56 2.49
CA SER A 299 2.36 33.92 1.92
C SER A 299 1.80 34.01 0.52
N ALA A 300 1.83 32.91 -0.25
CA ALA A 300 1.19 32.79 -1.56
C ALA A 300 -0.31 32.50 -1.48
N GLY A 301 -0.92 32.45 -0.27
CA GLY A 301 -2.35 32.26 -0.07
C GLY A 301 -2.80 30.81 0.10
N TRP A 302 -1.88 29.84 0.14
CA TRP A 302 -2.24 28.44 0.34
C TRP A 302 -2.61 28.14 1.80
N ARG A 303 -3.68 27.41 2.00
CA ARG A 303 -4.09 26.84 3.29
C ARG A 303 -3.59 25.41 3.39
N ILE A 304 -2.78 25.13 4.40
CA ILE A 304 -2.14 23.80 4.56
C ILE A 304 -2.83 23.08 5.72
N HIS A 305 -3.31 21.87 5.43
CA HIS A 305 -3.88 20.94 6.40
C HIS A 305 -3.03 19.69 6.47
N ARG A 306 -2.75 19.22 7.69
CA ARG A 306 -1.96 18.02 7.94
C ARG A 306 -2.83 16.92 8.50
N VAL A 307 -2.61 15.72 7.99
CA VAL A 307 -3.24 14.48 8.42
C VAL A 307 -2.14 13.53 8.88
N SER A 308 -2.34 12.92 10.01
CA SER A 308 -1.42 11.98 10.65
C SER A 308 -2.02 10.57 10.74
N TRP A 309 -1.24 9.59 11.18
CA TRP A 309 -1.75 8.24 11.43
C TRP A 309 -2.92 8.22 12.43
N ARG A 310 -2.95 9.13 13.39
CA ARG A 310 -4.02 9.24 14.39
C ARG A 310 -5.37 9.55 13.74
N ASP A 311 -5.39 10.35 12.69
CA ASP A 311 -6.61 10.74 12.00
C ASP A 311 -7.26 9.54 11.27
N TYR A 312 -6.47 8.53 10.89
CA TYR A 312 -6.96 7.28 10.30
C TYR A 312 -7.53 6.27 11.30
N GLU A 313 -7.45 6.55 12.61
CA GLU A 313 -8.12 5.71 13.61
C GLU A 313 -9.64 5.82 13.51
N ASP A 314 -10.14 6.98 13.04
CA ASP A 314 -11.56 7.21 12.77
C ASP A 314 -11.79 7.85 11.41
N PHE A 315 -12.01 7.02 10.41
CA PHE A 315 -12.30 7.46 9.04
C PHE A 315 -13.62 8.25 8.94
N ASN A 316 -14.60 8.02 9.81
CA ASN A 316 -15.82 8.82 9.83
C ASN A 316 -15.53 10.25 10.29
N ALA A 317 -14.76 10.40 11.35
CA ALA A 317 -14.35 11.73 11.83
C ALA A 317 -13.49 12.45 10.78
N LEU A 318 -12.53 11.76 10.15
CA LEU A 318 -11.70 12.34 9.08
C LEU A 318 -12.55 12.79 7.87
N ARG A 319 -13.51 11.95 7.44
CA ARG A 319 -14.42 12.31 6.36
C ARG A 319 -15.32 13.48 6.73
N ALA A 320 -15.88 13.49 7.94
CA ALA A 320 -16.72 14.58 8.42
C ALA A 320 -15.94 15.91 8.49
N TRP A 321 -14.69 15.87 8.93
CA TRP A 321 -13.79 17.02 8.91
C TRP A 321 -13.57 17.53 7.48
N ALA A 322 -13.29 16.66 6.52
CA ALA A 322 -13.11 17.05 5.13
C ALA A 322 -14.39 17.68 4.52
N ILE A 323 -15.57 17.12 4.82
CA ILE A 323 -16.87 17.69 4.42
C ILE A 323 -17.04 19.10 5.01
N GLN A 324 -16.78 19.26 6.32
CA GLN A 324 -16.91 20.55 6.99
C GLN A 324 -15.95 21.59 6.42
N LEU A 325 -14.73 21.21 6.10
CA LEU A 325 -13.72 22.08 5.49
C LEU A 325 -14.16 22.59 4.10
N LEU A 326 -14.79 21.73 3.31
CA LEU A 326 -15.19 22.03 1.94
C LEU A 326 -16.60 22.65 1.84
N ARG A 327 -17.41 22.57 2.90
CA ARG A 327 -18.80 23.08 2.94
C ARG A 327 -18.97 24.54 2.48
N PRO A 328 -18.05 25.49 2.78
CA PRO A 328 -18.17 26.86 2.28
C PRO A 328 -18.07 26.98 0.76
N HIS A 329 -17.55 25.97 0.08
CA HIS A 329 -17.21 25.99 -1.33
C HIS A 329 -18.10 25.08 -2.20
N GLN A 330 -18.86 24.16 -1.59
CA GLN A 330 -19.74 23.24 -2.31
C GLN A 330 -21.05 23.00 -1.56
N VAL A 331 -22.15 22.89 -2.29
CA VAL A 331 -23.51 22.71 -1.72
C VAL A 331 -23.79 21.24 -1.38
N ALA A 332 -23.35 20.32 -2.24
CA ALA A 332 -23.62 18.90 -2.10
C ALA A 332 -22.42 18.05 -2.57
N ILE A 333 -22.36 16.82 -2.08
CA ILE A 333 -21.42 15.81 -2.58
C ILE A 333 -22.08 15.13 -3.78
N PRO A 334 -21.39 14.99 -4.94
CA PRO A 334 -21.96 14.28 -6.07
C PRO A 334 -22.08 12.79 -5.79
N GLU A 335 -23.09 12.16 -6.36
CA GLU A 335 -23.37 10.73 -6.20
C GLU A 335 -22.15 9.86 -6.56
N HIS A 336 -21.44 10.19 -7.64
CA HIS A 336 -20.27 9.44 -8.07
C HIS A 336 -19.09 9.52 -7.08
N ALA A 337 -18.91 10.67 -6.41
CA ALA A 337 -17.90 10.84 -5.37
C ALA A 337 -18.32 10.05 -4.11
N GLU A 338 -19.58 10.16 -3.71
CA GLU A 338 -20.11 9.44 -2.57
C GLU A 338 -20.07 7.92 -2.77
N ALA A 339 -20.26 7.44 -4.01
CA ALA A 339 -20.15 6.03 -4.37
C ALA A 339 -18.74 5.43 -4.15
N LEU A 340 -17.70 6.26 -4.05
CA LEU A 340 -16.36 5.81 -3.68
C LEU A 340 -16.27 5.42 -2.20
N TRP A 341 -17.14 5.98 -1.37
CA TRP A 341 -17.07 5.81 0.08
C TRP A 341 -17.71 4.49 0.53
N ALA A 342 -17.05 3.83 1.46
CA ALA A 342 -17.63 2.87 2.39
C ALA A 342 -16.77 2.88 3.65
N LEU A 343 -17.38 2.98 4.82
CA LEU A 343 -16.64 2.90 6.06
C LEU A 343 -15.80 1.63 6.09
N PRO A 344 -14.47 1.72 6.27
CA PRO A 344 -13.63 0.54 6.43
C PRO A 344 -14.11 -0.27 7.64
N SER A 345 -14.14 -1.59 7.52
CA SER A 345 -14.52 -2.43 8.66
C SER A 345 -13.43 -2.34 9.75
N ALA A 346 -13.83 -2.53 11.00
CA ALA A 346 -12.90 -2.59 12.13
C ALA A 346 -11.89 -3.75 12.02
N ALA A 347 -12.18 -4.74 11.16
CA ALA A 347 -11.29 -5.84 10.85
C ALA A 347 -10.17 -5.43 9.85
N CYS A 348 -10.36 -4.36 9.09
CA CYS A 348 -9.26 -3.68 8.41
C CYS A 348 -8.46 -2.90 9.45
N ASP A 349 -7.68 -3.63 10.22
CA ASP A 349 -6.63 -3.04 11.04
C ASP A 349 -5.64 -2.38 10.08
N GLY A 350 -5.93 -1.16 9.66
CA GLY A 350 -4.98 -0.34 8.95
C GLY A 350 -3.70 -0.18 9.75
N PRO A 351 -2.65 0.33 9.17
CA PRO A 351 -1.38 0.55 9.87
C PRO A 351 -1.55 1.27 11.21
N SER A 352 -2.52 2.18 11.33
CA SER A 352 -2.78 2.98 12.53
C SER A 352 -3.06 2.15 13.79
N ARG A 353 -3.87 1.09 13.72
CA ARG A 353 -4.20 0.29 14.91
C ARG A 353 -3.11 -0.69 15.33
N ARG A 354 -2.20 -1.07 14.40
CA ARG A 354 -1.10 -1.99 14.69
C ARG A 354 0.17 -1.29 15.15
N PHE A 355 0.26 0.04 14.99
CA PHE A 355 1.45 0.83 15.27
C PHE A 355 1.43 1.57 16.63
N HIS A 356 0.34 1.52 17.39
CA HIS A 356 0.27 2.11 18.73
C HIS A 356 1.04 1.35 19.83
N VAL A 357 1.70 0.26 19.49
CA VAL A 357 2.49 -0.48 20.45
C VAL A 357 3.93 0.01 20.42
N HIS A 358 4.25 0.88 21.37
CA HIS A 358 5.59 1.30 21.81
C HIS A 358 6.31 2.39 20.98
N ALA A 359 5.79 3.63 21.00
CA ALA A 359 6.65 4.80 21.15
C ALA A 359 6.76 5.06 22.66
N ARG A 360 7.67 4.37 23.34
CA ARG A 360 8.28 4.76 24.61
C ARG A 360 9.76 4.85 24.41
#